data_778e8bdf0319bf41f626c1c2512004dd
#
_entry.id   778e8bdf0319bf41f626c1c2512004dd
#
_cell.length_a   1.000
_cell.length_b   1.000
_cell.length_c   1.000
_cell.angle_alpha   90.00
_cell.angle_beta   90.00
_cell.angle_gamma   90.00
#
_symmetry.space_group_name_H-M   'P 1'
#
loop_
_entity.id
_entity.type
_entity.pdbx_description
1 polymer ?
#
loop_
_entity_poly.entity_id
_entity_poly.type
_entity_poly.pdbx_seq_one_letter_code
_entity_poly.pdbx_strand_id
1 'polypeptide(L)'
;RNVVNTPCQGGGFLGSAYDPFRIDGDASKLAFKAEMFNRPSDLSIARLKQRQNLLERLATEPSLNALPQSIELKQLYGKAIELMQSERVAKALRIEEESDETRERYGVYPDKPKVGRDVAGHQLRGQNVLLARRLVEAEVPFINVYDFRVQGQNWDSHNDNFNEHKDRLLPPADKAYAALIEDLEDRGLLETTLVIALGEFGRTPKINGNAG
;
A
#
# COMPACT_ATOMS: atom_id res chain seq x y z
N ARG A 1 5.04 -6.49 -13.74
CA ARG A 1 4.35 -7.30 -12.71
C ARG A 1 5.38 -8.17 -12.01
N ASN A 2 5.93 -7.68 -10.90
CA ASN A 2 6.76 -8.51 -10.02
C ASN A 2 6.27 -8.31 -8.59
N VAL A 3 5.00 -8.64 -8.37
CA VAL A 3 4.51 -8.84 -7.02
C VAL A 3 4.87 -10.27 -6.67
N VAL A 4 5.90 -10.44 -5.87
CA VAL A 4 6.21 -11.74 -5.28
C VAL A 4 5.12 -11.97 -4.22
N ASN A 5 4.16 -12.83 -4.52
CA ASN A 5 3.26 -13.35 -3.51
C ASN A 5 4.09 -14.21 -2.55
N THR A 6 4.55 -13.61 -1.47
CA THR A 6 5.18 -14.38 -0.39
C THR A 6 4.08 -15.03 0.45
N PRO A 7 4.30 -16.28 0.90
CA PRO A 7 3.26 -17.03 1.64
C PRO A 7 2.82 -16.39 2.96
N CYS A 8 3.52 -15.37 3.45
CA CYS A 8 3.25 -14.75 4.76
C CYS A 8 2.44 -13.43 4.67
N GLN A 9 1.80 -13.13 3.55
CA GLN A 9 1.08 -11.87 3.34
C GLN A 9 -0.43 -11.95 3.57
N GLY A 10 -0.95 -13.08 3.96
CA GLY A 10 -2.37 -13.30 4.23
C GLY A 10 -2.67 -13.57 5.68
N GLY A 11 -3.94 -13.73 6.01
CA GLY A 11 -4.45 -14.07 7.35
C GLY A 11 -4.00 -15.43 7.86
N GLY A 12 -3.40 -16.28 7.00
CA GLY A 12 -2.88 -17.58 7.35
C GLY A 12 -3.95 -18.49 8.00
N PHE A 13 -3.68 -18.99 9.19
CA PHE A 13 -4.61 -19.85 9.94
C PHE A 13 -5.87 -19.13 10.42
N LEU A 14 -5.89 -17.79 10.40
CA LEU A 14 -7.07 -17.00 10.73
C LEU A 14 -8.09 -16.97 9.60
N GLY A 15 -7.69 -17.38 8.39
CA GLY A 15 -8.53 -17.40 7.21
C GLY A 15 -8.50 -16.10 6.40
N SER A 16 -9.03 -16.16 5.19
CA SER A 16 -8.98 -15.07 4.20
C SER A 16 -9.76 -13.81 4.62
N ALA A 17 -10.67 -13.91 5.58
CA ALA A 17 -11.36 -12.77 6.17
C ALA A 17 -10.40 -11.79 6.87
N TYR A 18 -9.21 -12.25 7.24
CA TYR A 18 -8.16 -11.47 7.87
C TYR A 18 -7.02 -11.10 6.90
N ASP A 19 -7.18 -11.41 5.63
CA ASP A 19 -6.22 -10.96 4.63
C ASP A 19 -6.20 -9.43 4.57
N PRO A 20 -5.01 -8.83 4.51
CA PRO A 20 -4.91 -7.39 4.30
C PRO A 20 -5.44 -7.02 2.92
N PHE A 21 -6.11 -5.89 2.85
CA PHE A 21 -6.46 -5.30 1.57
C PHE A 21 -5.20 -4.76 0.89
N ARG A 22 -4.87 -5.30 -0.27
CA ARG A 22 -3.66 -4.94 -1.01
C ARG A 22 -3.99 -3.90 -2.07
N ILE A 23 -3.23 -2.81 -2.06
CA ILE A 23 -3.28 -1.80 -3.11
C ILE A 23 -2.12 -2.11 -4.05
N ASP A 24 -2.42 -2.81 -5.12
CA ASP A 24 -1.46 -3.11 -6.18
C ASP A 24 -1.61 -2.08 -7.30
N GLY A 25 -0.51 -1.44 -7.67
CA GLY A 25 -0.48 -0.49 -8.76
C GLY A 25 0.92 -0.36 -9.36
N ASP A 26 0.97 0.18 -10.55
CA ASP A 26 2.23 0.54 -11.17
C ASP A 26 2.66 1.92 -10.64
N ALA A 27 3.31 1.90 -9.49
CA ALA A 27 3.81 3.10 -8.83
C ALA A 27 4.96 3.80 -9.61
N SER A 28 5.39 3.24 -10.75
CA SER A 28 6.27 3.95 -11.69
C SER A 28 5.53 4.96 -12.56
N LYS A 29 4.20 4.90 -12.57
CA LYS A 29 3.35 5.87 -13.26
C LYS A 29 2.95 6.96 -12.29
N LEU A 30 3.12 8.21 -12.71
CA LEU A 30 2.69 9.39 -11.96
C LEU A 30 1.19 9.40 -11.64
N ALA A 31 0.38 8.90 -12.56
CA ALA A 31 -1.02 8.62 -12.33
C ALA A 31 -1.16 7.19 -11.77
N PHE A 32 -0.94 7.05 -10.47
CA PHE A 32 -1.33 5.84 -9.76
C PHE A 32 -2.85 5.77 -9.74
N LYS A 33 -3.39 4.96 -10.61
CA LYS A 33 -4.81 4.63 -10.54
C LYS A 33 -4.91 3.27 -9.86
N ALA A 34 -5.46 3.25 -8.67
CA ALA A 34 -5.91 2.01 -8.08
C ALA A 34 -7.11 1.51 -8.88
N GLU A 35 -6.83 0.88 -10.04
CA GLU A 35 -7.86 0.42 -10.98
C GLU A 35 -8.92 -0.48 -10.33
N MET A 36 -8.53 -1.15 -9.23
CA MET A 36 -9.42 -1.99 -8.44
C MET A 36 -10.57 -1.21 -7.77
N PHE A 37 -10.43 0.11 -7.57
CA PHE A 37 -11.49 0.97 -7.05
C PHE A 37 -12.27 1.69 -8.16
N ASN A 38 -11.82 1.58 -9.40
CA ASN A 38 -12.59 2.06 -10.52
C ASN A 38 -13.77 1.12 -10.73
N ARG A 39 -14.89 1.53 -10.18
CA ARG A 39 -16.15 0.83 -10.40
C ARG A 39 -16.41 0.77 -11.92
N PRO A 40 -16.60 -0.42 -12.51
CA PRO A 40 -17.02 -0.54 -13.90
C PRO A 40 -18.22 0.36 -14.14
N SER A 41 -18.25 1.05 -15.27
CA SER A 41 -19.30 2.03 -15.60
C SER A 41 -20.71 1.43 -15.62
N ASP A 42 -20.81 0.13 -15.87
CA ASP A 42 -22.05 -0.65 -15.86
C ASP A 42 -22.49 -1.12 -14.48
N LEU A 43 -21.67 -0.93 -13.45
CA LEU A 43 -21.93 -1.34 -12.07
C LEU A 43 -22.37 -0.14 -11.20
N SER A 44 -23.66 0.16 -11.18
CA SER A 44 -24.22 1.20 -10.32
C SER A 44 -24.21 0.80 -8.83
N ILE A 45 -24.25 1.77 -7.92
CA ILE A 45 -24.39 1.53 -6.47
C ILE A 45 -25.67 0.73 -6.17
N ALA A 46 -26.76 1.03 -6.89
CA ALA A 46 -28.01 0.30 -6.75
C ALA A 46 -27.83 -1.19 -7.11
N ARG A 47 -27.06 -1.49 -8.16
CA ARG A 47 -26.79 -2.86 -8.58
C ARG A 47 -25.86 -3.59 -7.59
N LEU A 48 -24.93 -2.89 -6.96
CA LEU A 48 -24.13 -3.44 -5.86
C LEU A 48 -25.01 -3.80 -4.65
N LYS A 49 -25.90 -2.92 -4.25
CA LYS A 49 -26.87 -3.18 -3.16
C LYS A 49 -27.78 -4.36 -3.48
N GLN A 50 -28.26 -4.46 -4.71
CA GLN A 50 -29.08 -5.60 -5.14
C GLN A 50 -28.30 -6.93 -5.06
N ARG A 51 -27.03 -6.93 -5.48
CA ARG A 51 -26.16 -8.11 -5.34
C ARG A 51 -25.91 -8.46 -3.88
N GLN A 52 -25.69 -7.47 -3.00
CA GLN A 52 -25.54 -7.68 -1.57
C GLN A 52 -26.80 -8.29 -0.96
N ASN A 53 -27.98 -7.72 -1.24
CA ASN A 53 -29.26 -8.26 -0.77
C ASN A 53 -29.51 -9.69 -1.27
N LEU A 54 -29.12 -9.99 -2.52
CA LEU A 54 -29.22 -11.35 -3.05
C LEU A 54 -28.31 -12.32 -2.30
N LEU A 55 -27.07 -11.93 -2.02
CA LEU A 55 -26.13 -12.75 -1.24
C LEU A 55 -26.65 -12.97 0.19
N GLU A 56 -27.23 -11.95 0.82
CA GLU A 56 -27.84 -12.07 2.15
C GLU A 56 -29.03 -13.05 2.13
N ARG A 57 -29.85 -12.99 1.12
CA ARG A 57 -30.98 -13.94 0.93
C ARG A 57 -30.50 -15.37 0.67
N LEU A 58 -29.50 -15.56 -0.17
CA LEU A 58 -28.90 -16.87 -0.40
C LEU A 58 -28.23 -17.42 0.85
N ALA A 59 -27.66 -16.55 1.66
CA ALA A 59 -27.03 -16.92 2.95
C ALA A 59 -28.05 -17.30 4.05
N THR A 60 -29.35 -17.06 3.86
CA THR A 60 -30.41 -17.55 4.76
C THR A 60 -30.84 -18.99 4.45
N GLU A 61 -30.45 -19.52 3.31
CA GLU A 61 -30.75 -20.92 2.92
C GLU A 61 -29.92 -21.88 3.78
N PRO A 62 -30.57 -22.80 4.53
CA PRO A 62 -29.88 -23.69 5.47
C PRO A 62 -28.80 -24.56 4.83
N SER A 63 -29.00 -24.96 3.58
CA SER A 63 -28.06 -25.78 2.81
C SER A 63 -26.76 -25.06 2.44
N LEU A 64 -26.78 -23.72 2.33
CA LEU A 64 -25.63 -22.88 1.99
C LEU A 64 -24.92 -22.33 3.24
N ASN A 65 -25.65 -22.07 4.32
CA ASN A 65 -25.09 -21.57 5.57
C ASN A 65 -24.23 -22.60 6.33
N ALA A 66 -24.36 -23.86 6.02
CA ALA A 66 -23.61 -24.94 6.67
C ALA A 66 -22.15 -25.05 6.17
N LEU A 67 -21.78 -24.33 5.10
CA LEU A 67 -20.44 -24.39 4.54
C LEU A 67 -19.55 -23.27 5.10
N PRO A 68 -18.41 -23.56 5.76
CA PRO A 68 -17.49 -22.54 6.24
C PRO A 68 -17.09 -21.53 5.17
N GLN A 69 -16.93 -21.99 3.92
CA GLN A 69 -16.58 -21.16 2.77
C GLN A 69 -17.64 -20.10 2.44
N SER A 70 -18.93 -20.36 2.73
CA SER A 70 -19.99 -19.39 2.48
C SER A 70 -19.95 -18.23 3.47
N ILE A 71 -19.59 -18.49 4.72
CA ILE A 71 -19.43 -17.46 5.75
C ILE A 71 -18.24 -16.55 5.41
N GLU A 72 -17.13 -17.15 5.04
CA GLU A 72 -15.91 -16.45 4.65
C GLU A 72 -16.14 -15.58 3.41
N LEU A 73 -16.79 -16.13 2.39
CA LEU A 73 -17.15 -15.40 1.17
C LEU A 73 -18.05 -14.20 1.47
N LYS A 74 -19.04 -14.36 2.34
CA LYS A 74 -19.93 -13.29 2.78
C LYS A 74 -19.17 -12.15 3.45
N GLN A 75 -18.23 -12.46 4.34
CA GLN A 75 -17.39 -11.46 5.00
C GLN A 75 -16.49 -10.71 4.01
N LEU A 76 -15.88 -11.42 3.07
CA LEU A 76 -15.06 -10.82 2.01
C LEU A 76 -15.86 -9.88 1.11
N TYR A 77 -17.04 -10.31 0.68
CA TYR A 77 -17.93 -9.46 -0.14
C TYR A 77 -18.40 -8.23 0.64
N GLY A 78 -18.74 -8.38 1.92
CA GLY A 78 -19.13 -7.26 2.78
C GLY A 78 -18.03 -6.20 2.85
N LYS A 79 -16.80 -6.60 3.17
CA LYS A 79 -15.63 -5.71 3.22
C LYS A 79 -15.34 -5.05 1.87
N ALA A 80 -15.41 -5.81 0.77
CA ALA A 80 -15.16 -5.28 -0.56
C ALA A 80 -16.18 -4.21 -0.96
N ILE A 81 -17.47 -4.43 -0.66
CA ILE A 81 -18.54 -3.47 -0.94
C ILE A 81 -18.37 -2.21 -0.09
N GLU A 82 -18.06 -2.36 1.20
CA GLU A 82 -17.82 -1.25 2.11
C GLU A 82 -16.67 -0.37 1.63
N LEU A 83 -15.55 -0.98 1.26
CA LEU A 83 -14.40 -0.27 0.68
C LEU A 83 -14.75 0.47 -0.61
N MET A 84 -15.48 -0.20 -1.53
CA MET A 84 -15.91 0.42 -2.80
C MET A 84 -16.92 1.56 -2.63
N GLN A 85 -17.63 1.61 -1.51
CA GLN A 85 -18.59 2.66 -1.17
C GLN A 85 -17.95 3.79 -0.37
N SER A 86 -16.75 3.62 0.17
CA SER A 86 -16.06 4.63 0.95
C SER A 86 -15.52 5.74 0.04
N GLU A 87 -16.21 6.87 0.01
CA GLU A 87 -15.73 8.07 -0.70
C GLU A 87 -14.39 8.58 -0.12
N ARG A 88 -14.17 8.40 1.19
CA ARG A 88 -12.92 8.79 1.86
C ARG A 88 -11.74 7.97 1.30
N VAL A 89 -11.88 6.64 1.23
CA VAL A 89 -10.84 5.79 0.67
C VAL A 89 -10.64 6.07 -0.83
N ALA A 90 -11.73 6.22 -1.58
CA ALA A 90 -11.65 6.56 -3.00
C ALA A 90 -10.91 7.90 -3.23
N LYS A 91 -11.15 8.90 -2.38
CA LYS A 91 -10.43 10.19 -2.40
C LYS A 91 -8.96 10.00 -2.02
N ALA A 92 -8.64 9.21 -0.99
CA ALA A 92 -7.28 8.95 -0.56
C ALA A 92 -6.43 8.33 -1.68
N LEU A 93 -7.03 7.51 -2.52
CA LEU A 93 -6.35 6.84 -3.64
C LEU A 93 -6.04 7.75 -4.84
N ARG A 94 -6.65 8.93 -4.91
CA ARG A 94 -6.39 9.91 -5.98
C ARG A 94 -5.19 10.78 -5.64
N ILE A 95 -4.00 10.20 -5.69
CA ILE A 95 -2.72 10.91 -5.39
C ILE A 95 -2.49 12.07 -6.36
N GLU A 96 -3.04 11.98 -7.57
CA GLU A 96 -2.97 13.02 -8.58
C GLU A 96 -3.63 14.34 -8.16
N GLU A 97 -4.49 14.32 -7.14
CA GLU A 97 -5.10 15.53 -6.57
C GLU A 97 -4.16 16.31 -5.64
N GLU A 98 -3.03 15.73 -5.25
CA GLU A 98 -2.04 16.44 -4.44
C GLU A 98 -1.29 17.47 -5.26
N SER A 99 -0.92 18.57 -4.61
CA SER A 99 -0.12 19.61 -5.24
C SER A 99 1.28 19.09 -5.64
N ASP A 100 1.86 19.70 -6.66
CA ASP A 100 3.23 19.38 -7.09
C ASP A 100 4.23 19.62 -5.94
N GLU A 101 4.03 20.66 -5.14
CA GLU A 101 4.83 20.95 -3.95
C GLU A 101 4.79 19.80 -2.93
N THR A 102 3.60 19.30 -2.61
CA THR A 102 3.45 18.14 -1.73
C THR A 102 4.14 16.91 -2.30
N ARG A 103 3.97 16.64 -3.58
CA ARG A 103 4.62 15.52 -4.25
C ARG A 103 6.15 15.65 -4.20
N GLU A 104 6.66 16.85 -4.42
CA GLU A 104 8.10 17.11 -4.39
C GLU A 104 8.69 16.93 -2.99
N ARG A 105 7.96 17.32 -1.93
CA ARG A 105 8.34 17.03 -0.53
C ARG A 105 8.57 15.54 -0.32
N TYR A 106 7.69 14.69 -0.82
CA TYR A 106 7.80 13.23 -0.74
C TYR A 106 8.80 12.61 -1.72
N GLY A 107 9.43 13.40 -2.58
CA GLY A 107 10.36 12.91 -3.60
C GLY A 107 9.70 12.35 -4.85
N VAL A 108 8.45 12.72 -5.11
CA VAL A 108 7.75 12.41 -6.36
C VAL A 108 7.95 13.56 -7.33
N TYR A 109 8.67 13.34 -8.41
CA TYR A 109 8.99 14.38 -9.39
C TYR A 109 8.31 14.08 -10.73
N PRO A 110 7.25 14.81 -11.09
CA PRO A 110 6.53 14.58 -12.34
C PRO A 110 7.36 14.79 -13.61
N ASP A 111 8.27 15.76 -13.58
CA ASP A 111 8.94 16.25 -14.79
C ASP A 111 10.43 15.89 -14.90
N LYS A 112 10.99 15.13 -13.96
CA LYS A 112 12.38 14.73 -14.08
C LYS A 112 12.54 13.54 -15.01
N PRO A 113 13.44 13.64 -16.02
CA PRO A 113 13.68 12.53 -16.92
C PRO A 113 14.16 11.31 -16.13
N LYS A 114 13.69 10.13 -16.53
CA LYS A 114 14.11 8.84 -15.97
C LYS A 114 15.60 8.64 -16.24
N VAL A 115 16.43 8.98 -15.30
CA VAL A 115 17.88 8.78 -15.39
C VAL A 115 18.23 7.54 -14.55
N GLY A 116 18.52 6.41 -15.22
CA GLY A 116 19.04 5.21 -14.60
C GLY A 116 17.99 4.32 -13.88
N ARG A 117 18.48 3.24 -13.29
CA ARG A 117 17.67 2.25 -12.56
C ARG A 117 17.00 2.80 -11.30
N ASP A 118 17.48 3.93 -10.78
CA ASP A 118 17.15 4.43 -9.45
C ASP A 118 15.95 5.39 -9.41
N VAL A 119 15.64 6.07 -10.50
CA VAL A 119 14.54 7.05 -10.54
C VAL A 119 13.18 6.39 -10.25
N ALA A 120 12.95 5.21 -10.78
CA ALA A 120 11.72 4.46 -10.49
C ALA A 120 11.62 4.02 -9.01
N GLY A 121 12.75 3.76 -8.34
CA GLY A 121 12.81 3.44 -6.92
C GLY A 121 12.45 4.63 -6.03
N HIS A 122 12.95 5.80 -6.36
CA HIS A 122 12.68 7.05 -5.62
C HIS A 122 11.21 7.47 -5.69
N GLN A 123 10.63 7.43 -6.88
CA GLN A 123 9.22 7.75 -7.07
C GLN A 123 8.29 6.77 -6.33
N LEU A 124 8.63 5.50 -6.34
CA LEU A 124 7.88 4.46 -5.68
C LEU A 124 7.76 4.69 -4.17
N ARG A 125 8.86 5.03 -3.51
CA ARG A 125 8.88 5.28 -2.06
C ARG A 125 8.06 6.50 -1.70
N GLY A 126 8.36 7.62 -2.31
CA GLY A 126 7.63 8.86 -2.06
C GLY A 126 6.14 8.71 -2.31
N GLN A 127 5.76 8.09 -3.42
CA GLN A 127 4.36 7.88 -3.75
C GLN A 127 3.64 6.93 -2.79
N ASN A 128 4.27 5.84 -2.38
CA ASN A 128 3.67 4.90 -1.43
C ASN A 128 3.51 5.53 -0.05
N VAL A 129 4.49 6.31 0.40
CA VAL A 129 4.45 7.00 1.69
C VAL A 129 3.41 8.13 1.67
N LEU A 130 3.31 8.88 0.57
CA LEU A 130 2.25 9.88 0.36
C LEU A 130 0.86 9.24 0.37
N LEU A 131 0.70 8.09 -0.28
CA LEU A 131 -0.55 7.33 -0.22
C LEU A 131 -0.87 6.89 1.21
N ALA A 132 0.12 6.45 1.97
CA ALA A 132 -0.08 6.06 3.37
C ALA A 132 -0.60 7.25 4.20
N ARG A 133 -0.04 8.45 4.05
CA ARG A 133 -0.55 9.65 4.72
C ARG A 133 -2.02 9.92 4.36
N ARG A 134 -2.40 9.83 3.08
CA ARG A 134 -3.78 10.03 2.64
C ARG A 134 -4.73 8.98 3.21
N LEU A 135 -4.26 7.74 3.38
CA LEU A 135 -5.05 6.69 4.02
C LEU A 135 -5.21 6.94 5.54
N VAL A 136 -4.21 7.52 6.22
CA VAL A 136 -4.34 7.99 7.61
C VAL A 136 -5.43 9.05 7.71
N GLU A 137 -5.44 10.04 6.81
CA GLU A 137 -6.51 11.05 6.74
C GLU A 137 -7.90 10.45 6.49
N ALA A 138 -7.95 9.34 5.77
CA ALA A 138 -9.18 8.58 5.54
C ALA A 138 -9.56 7.67 6.72
N GLU A 139 -8.86 7.79 7.85
CA GLU A 139 -9.10 7.02 9.08
C GLU A 139 -8.89 5.51 8.92
N VAL A 140 -8.00 5.09 8.03
CA VAL A 140 -7.60 3.69 7.91
C VAL A 140 -6.72 3.32 9.11
N PRO A 141 -7.15 2.37 9.96
CA PRO A 141 -6.51 2.17 11.27
C PRO A 141 -5.16 1.48 11.22
N PHE A 142 -4.86 0.73 10.17
CA PHE A 142 -3.60 0.03 10.01
C PHE A 142 -3.15 0.05 8.55
N ILE A 143 -1.96 0.56 8.31
CA ILE A 143 -1.39 0.72 6.98
C ILE A 143 0.01 0.14 6.99
N ASN A 144 0.28 -0.77 6.09
CA ASN A 144 1.60 -1.34 5.89
C ASN A 144 2.15 -0.93 4.53
N VAL A 145 3.29 -0.23 4.55
CA VAL A 145 3.99 0.19 3.34
C VAL A 145 5.17 -0.75 3.12
N TYR A 146 5.08 -1.56 2.10
CA TYR A 146 6.15 -2.44 1.70
C TYR A 146 7.14 -1.73 0.78
N ASP A 147 8.36 -1.53 1.25
CA ASP A 147 9.45 -1.02 0.41
C ASP A 147 10.31 -2.17 -0.12
N PHE A 148 9.66 -3.11 -0.79
CA PHE A 148 10.30 -4.25 -1.44
C PHE A 148 10.07 -4.21 -2.95
N ARG A 149 11.11 -4.37 -3.73
CA ARG A 149 11.00 -4.29 -5.19
C ARG A 149 11.24 -5.60 -5.90
N VAL A 150 12.40 -6.16 -5.71
CA VAL A 150 12.84 -7.44 -6.29
C VAL A 150 13.92 -8.01 -5.38
N GLN A 151 13.95 -9.31 -5.19
CA GLN A 151 14.97 -9.99 -4.41
C GLN A 151 16.37 -9.57 -4.86
N GLY A 152 17.23 -9.16 -3.92
CA GLY A 152 18.60 -8.74 -4.18
C GLY A 152 18.75 -7.34 -4.81
N GLN A 153 17.73 -6.51 -4.83
CA GLN A 153 17.78 -5.18 -5.47
C GLN A 153 17.25 -4.03 -4.62
N ASN A 154 17.08 -4.21 -3.34
CA ASN A 154 16.64 -3.16 -2.45
C ASN A 154 17.49 -3.14 -1.19
N TRP A 155 16.85 -3.10 -0.01
CA TRP A 155 17.54 -3.12 1.28
C TRP A 155 18.38 -4.37 1.53
N ASP A 156 18.09 -5.46 0.83
CA ASP A 156 18.91 -6.68 0.77
C ASP A 156 20.03 -6.51 -0.27
N SER A 157 21.04 -5.73 0.09
CA SER A 157 22.21 -5.47 -0.74
C SER A 157 23.22 -6.59 -0.56
N HIS A 158 23.34 -7.49 -1.52
CA HIS A 158 24.28 -8.60 -1.46
C HIS A 158 25.75 -8.21 -1.68
N ASN A 159 25.98 -7.00 -2.18
CA ASN A 159 27.31 -6.43 -2.43
C ASN A 159 27.25 -4.91 -2.21
N ASP A 160 28.41 -4.31 -1.94
CA ASP A 160 28.59 -2.85 -1.87
C ASP A 160 27.58 -2.12 -0.97
N ASN A 161 27.30 -2.72 0.17
CA ASN A 161 26.26 -2.26 1.11
C ASN A 161 26.38 -0.76 1.44
N PHE A 162 27.60 -0.27 1.67
CA PHE A 162 27.80 1.12 2.09
C PHE A 162 27.37 2.13 1.02
N ASN A 163 27.81 1.94 -0.24
CA ASN A 163 27.45 2.84 -1.34
C ASN A 163 25.98 2.67 -1.72
N GLU A 164 25.47 1.43 -1.76
CA GLU A 164 24.08 1.15 -2.03
C GLU A 164 23.14 1.89 -1.04
N HIS A 165 23.45 1.81 0.25
CA HIS A 165 22.65 2.49 1.26
C HIS A 165 22.85 4.01 1.25
N LYS A 166 24.12 4.48 1.25
CA LYS A 166 24.45 5.90 1.34
C LYS A 166 23.94 6.70 0.16
N ASP A 167 24.17 6.20 -1.06
CA ASP A 167 23.99 6.99 -2.27
C ASP A 167 22.65 6.72 -2.95
N ARG A 168 22.03 5.56 -2.69
CA ARG A 168 20.85 5.11 -3.44
C ARG A 168 19.62 4.85 -2.58
N LEU A 169 19.74 4.15 -1.45
CA LEU A 169 18.56 3.69 -0.70
C LEU A 169 18.13 4.69 0.38
N LEU A 170 19.07 5.19 1.16
CA LEU A 170 18.74 6.10 2.27
C LEU A 170 18.25 7.47 1.83
N PRO A 171 18.82 8.17 0.85
CA PRO A 171 18.40 9.53 0.55
C PRO A 171 16.91 9.64 0.16
N PRO A 172 16.35 8.80 -0.74
CA PRO A 172 14.93 8.87 -1.05
C PRO A 172 14.04 8.38 0.09
N ALA A 173 14.49 7.41 0.88
CA ALA A 173 13.75 6.93 2.03
C ALA A 173 13.68 7.99 3.13
N ASP A 174 14.80 8.64 3.43
CA ASP A 174 14.90 9.74 4.39
C ASP A 174 13.98 10.89 4.00
N LYS A 175 14.05 11.33 2.74
CA LYS A 175 13.18 12.39 2.22
C LYS A 175 11.69 12.06 2.36
N ALA A 176 11.30 10.86 1.97
CA ALA A 176 9.89 10.44 2.02
C ALA A 176 9.40 10.29 3.47
N TYR A 177 10.25 9.78 4.36
CA TYR A 177 9.93 9.59 5.77
C TYR A 177 9.85 10.93 6.52
N ALA A 178 10.80 11.83 6.31
CA ALA A 178 10.76 13.18 6.88
C ALA A 178 9.49 13.92 6.45
N ALA A 179 9.17 13.89 5.15
CA ALA A 179 7.95 14.49 4.62
C ALA A 179 6.67 13.89 5.26
N LEU A 180 6.65 12.58 5.53
CA LEU A 180 5.52 11.94 6.21
C LEU A 180 5.34 12.48 7.63
N ILE A 181 6.41 12.54 8.41
CA ILE A 181 6.34 13.00 9.81
C ILE A 181 5.90 14.47 9.86
N GLU A 182 6.53 15.33 9.07
CA GLU A 182 6.17 16.75 8.98
C GLU A 182 4.70 16.95 8.54
N ASP A 183 4.25 16.23 7.51
CA ASP A 183 2.89 16.36 6.99
C ASP A 183 1.82 15.84 7.98
N LEU A 184 2.14 14.77 8.73
CA LEU A 184 1.29 14.29 9.82
C LEU A 184 1.23 15.29 10.98
N GLU A 185 2.34 15.93 11.32
CA GLU A 185 2.41 16.98 12.35
C GLU A 185 1.62 18.21 11.92
N ASP A 186 1.88 18.76 10.73
CA ASP A 186 1.18 19.91 10.16
C ASP A 186 -0.35 19.74 10.15
N ARG A 187 -0.82 18.50 10.03
CA ARG A 187 -2.25 18.14 10.01
C ARG A 187 -2.82 17.75 11.38
N GLY A 188 -1.99 17.75 12.43
CA GLY A 188 -2.39 17.30 13.77
C GLY A 188 -2.71 15.81 13.87
N LEU A 189 -2.24 15.02 12.91
CA LEU A 189 -2.47 13.56 12.85
C LEU A 189 -1.40 12.77 13.61
N LEU A 190 -0.23 13.36 13.84
CA LEU A 190 0.89 12.68 14.50
C LEU A 190 0.57 12.31 15.95
N GLU A 191 -0.27 13.09 16.64
CA GLU A 191 -0.67 12.80 18.02
C GLU A 191 -1.46 11.48 18.18
N THR A 192 -2.12 11.04 17.10
CA THR A 192 -2.97 9.84 17.11
C THR A 192 -2.43 8.73 16.20
N THR A 193 -1.27 8.94 15.57
CA THR A 193 -0.70 8.01 14.61
C THR A 193 0.68 7.54 15.06
N LEU A 194 0.82 6.23 15.28
CA LEU A 194 2.12 5.61 15.51
C LEU A 194 2.76 5.25 14.18
N VAL A 195 3.91 5.84 13.88
CA VAL A 195 4.71 5.54 12.68
C VAL A 195 5.87 4.64 13.06
N ILE A 196 5.98 3.48 12.43
CA ILE A 196 7.01 2.48 12.71
C ILE A 196 7.80 2.22 11.41
N ALA A 197 9.12 2.41 11.47
CA ALA A 197 10.04 2.01 10.42
C ALA A 197 10.95 0.89 10.96
N LEU A 198 10.92 -0.28 10.34
CA LEU A 198 11.69 -1.44 10.80
C LEU A 198 12.08 -2.37 9.63
N GLY A 199 13.13 -3.14 9.86
CA GLY A 199 13.42 -4.32 9.06
C GLY A 199 12.92 -5.59 9.75
N GLU A 200 12.97 -6.72 9.04
CA GLU A 200 12.49 -8.01 9.55
C GLU A 200 13.39 -8.62 10.64
N PHE A 201 14.67 -8.27 10.64
CA PHE A 201 15.67 -8.75 11.63
C PHE A 201 16.82 -7.75 11.76
N GLY A 202 17.63 -7.92 12.80
CA GLY A 202 18.85 -7.13 13.01
C GLY A 202 20.00 -7.55 12.09
N ARG A 203 21.02 -6.69 12.00
CA ARG A 203 22.24 -6.94 11.21
C ARG A 203 23.42 -7.11 12.16
N THR A 204 24.41 -7.91 11.73
CA THR A 204 25.65 -8.05 12.50
C THR A 204 26.48 -6.77 12.42
N PRO A 205 27.17 -6.36 13.49
CA PRO A 205 28.02 -5.16 13.46
C PRO A 205 29.27 -5.34 12.59
N LYS A 206 29.63 -6.59 12.28
CA LYS A 206 30.77 -6.93 11.42
C LYS A 206 30.29 -7.31 10.03
N ILE A 207 30.68 -6.51 9.06
CA ILE A 207 30.36 -6.71 7.65
C ILE A 207 31.34 -7.69 7.03
N ASN A 208 30.85 -8.56 6.16
CA ASN A 208 31.68 -9.55 5.46
C ASN A 208 32.58 -8.91 4.38
N GLY A 209 33.48 -9.70 3.78
CA GLY A 209 34.45 -9.21 2.77
C GLY A 209 33.81 -8.65 1.50
N ASN A 210 32.58 -9.02 1.18
CA ASN A 210 31.84 -8.52 0.02
C ASN A 210 31.00 -7.27 0.34
N ALA A 211 31.04 -6.81 1.59
CA ALA A 211 30.23 -5.67 2.07
C ALA A 211 28.74 -5.81 1.74
N GLY A 212 28.18 -7.02 1.93
CA GLY A 212 26.77 -7.35 1.70
C GLY A 212 26.11 -8.03 2.91
#